data_f28fa0380256f508dc7b94fbbbd8540b
#
_entry.id   f28fa0380256f508dc7b94fbbbd8540b
#
_cell.length_a   1.000
_cell.length_b   1.000
_cell.length_c   1.000
_cell.angle_alpha   90.00
_cell.angle_beta   90.00
_cell.angle_gamma   90.00
#
_symmetry.space_group_name_H-M   'P 1'
#
loop_
_entity.id
_entity.type
_entity.pdbx_description
1 polymer ?
#
loop_
_entity_poly.entity_id
_entity_poly.type
_entity_poly.pdbx_seq_one_letter_code
_entity_poly.pdbx_strand_id
1 'polypeptide(L)'
;MLAANVSAANFMKKHYKFGVYRNHEEPDNVKLESLKTFFSLKGFSKSFKKSPLELVNQCLGHAKEHKLDKVLQTVVLQSLKRAEYSTKEIGHFGLQLERYSHFTSPIRRYPDLMTHRMIKNILKKENTVFDKDEIEADCAEMSDLERLAEKSSRQVTQQMICYFLKKHIGEEFNAVVTGAADFGLFAEIDNFYVSGLIHVTDLPKDRYFFDREANMLKGKKSGRAYRSKYYC
;
A
#
# COMPACT_ATOMS: atom_id res chain seq x y z
N MET A 1 -3.56 -21.09 7.31
CA MET A 1 -4.31 -19.85 7.57
C MET A 1 -5.18 -19.40 6.39
N LEU A 2 -4.66 -19.24 5.16
CA LEU A 2 -5.46 -18.84 3.99
C LEU A 2 -6.66 -19.77 3.75
N ALA A 3 -6.45 -21.09 3.71
CA ALA A 3 -7.53 -22.06 3.51
C ALA A 3 -8.66 -21.93 4.56
N ALA A 4 -8.31 -21.73 5.83
CA ALA A 4 -9.30 -21.53 6.89
C ALA A 4 -10.11 -20.23 6.69
N ASN A 5 -9.47 -19.16 6.28
CA ASN A 5 -10.12 -17.89 5.97
C ASN A 5 -11.09 -18.01 4.79
N VAL A 6 -10.70 -18.71 3.72
CA VAL A 6 -11.56 -19.00 2.55
C VAL A 6 -12.73 -19.90 2.95
N SER A 7 -12.46 -20.95 3.75
CA SER A 7 -13.52 -21.86 4.21
C SER A 7 -14.56 -21.15 5.07
N ALA A 8 -14.12 -20.24 5.97
CA ALA A 8 -15.03 -19.43 6.78
C ALA A 8 -15.89 -18.49 5.90
N ALA A 9 -15.29 -17.83 4.89
CA ALA A 9 -16.00 -17.00 3.95
C ALA A 9 -17.08 -17.79 3.19
N ASN A 10 -16.74 -18.95 2.67
CA ASN A 10 -17.68 -19.83 1.96
C ASN A 10 -18.78 -20.36 2.87
N PHE A 11 -18.45 -20.69 4.13
CA PHE A 11 -19.43 -21.15 5.10
C PHE A 11 -20.47 -20.06 5.39
N MET A 12 -20.05 -18.82 5.64
CA MET A 12 -20.96 -17.69 5.86
C MET A 12 -21.85 -17.44 4.64
N LYS A 13 -21.26 -17.42 3.43
CA LYS A 13 -22.05 -17.26 2.19
C LYS A 13 -23.14 -18.30 2.04
N LYS A 14 -22.84 -19.54 2.36
CA LYS A 14 -23.80 -20.65 2.28
C LYS A 14 -24.98 -20.47 3.23
N HIS A 15 -24.75 -19.96 4.42
CA HIS A 15 -25.76 -19.95 5.49
C HIS A 15 -26.49 -18.60 5.63
N TYR A 16 -25.78 -17.47 5.55
CA TYR A 16 -26.36 -16.13 5.67
C TYR A 16 -26.55 -15.41 4.34
N LYS A 17 -25.96 -15.91 3.24
CA LYS A 17 -25.85 -15.23 1.93
C LYS A 17 -25.03 -13.94 1.97
N PHE A 18 -24.45 -13.56 3.08
CA PHE A 18 -23.50 -12.50 3.29
C PHE A 18 -22.49 -12.88 4.37
N GLY A 19 -21.48 -12.06 4.58
CA GLY A 19 -20.46 -12.29 5.61
C GLY A 19 -19.59 -11.05 5.79
N VAL A 20 -18.63 -11.08 6.70
CA VAL A 20 -17.61 -10.05 6.85
C VAL A 20 -16.45 -10.42 5.93
N TYR A 21 -16.45 -9.86 4.72
CA TYR A 21 -15.41 -10.14 3.73
C TYR A 21 -14.28 -9.13 3.82
N ARG A 22 -13.06 -9.57 3.53
CA ARG A 22 -11.89 -8.72 3.30
C ARG A 22 -11.73 -8.56 1.78
N ASN A 23 -12.23 -7.48 1.26
CA ASN A 23 -12.23 -7.18 -0.15
C ASN A 23 -10.98 -6.39 -0.55
N HIS A 24 -10.44 -6.69 -1.71
CA HIS A 24 -9.38 -5.93 -2.34
C HIS A 24 -9.73 -5.77 -3.82
N GLU A 25 -10.24 -4.62 -4.16
CA GLU A 25 -10.67 -4.32 -5.52
C GLU A 25 -9.48 -4.24 -6.48
N GLU A 26 -9.78 -4.34 -7.76
CA GLU A 26 -8.80 -4.08 -8.83
C GLU A 26 -8.32 -2.61 -8.82
N PRO A 27 -7.09 -2.36 -9.28
CA PRO A 27 -6.59 -1.00 -9.45
C PRO A 27 -7.45 -0.19 -10.42
N ASP A 28 -7.57 1.11 -10.17
CA ASP A 28 -8.26 2.02 -11.08
C ASP A 28 -7.50 2.18 -12.39
N ASN A 29 -8.21 2.36 -13.50
CA ASN A 29 -7.61 2.54 -14.82
C ASN A 29 -6.59 3.68 -14.86
N VAL A 30 -6.84 4.79 -14.17
CA VAL A 30 -5.91 5.93 -14.09
C VAL A 30 -4.57 5.51 -13.47
N LYS A 31 -4.61 4.71 -12.42
CA LYS A 31 -3.39 4.19 -11.77
C LYS A 31 -2.67 3.19 -12.65
N LEU A 32 -3.41 2.35 -13.39
CA LEU A 32 -2.81 1.41 -14.34
C LEU A 32 -2.12 2.12 -15.49
N GLU A 33 -2.70 3.20 -16.02
CA GLU A 33 -2.06 4.00 -17.07
C GLU A 33 -0.80 4.72 -16.55
N SER A 34 -0.86 5.27 -15.35
CA SER A 34 0.32 5.85 -14.69
C SER A 34 1.43 4.81 -14.49
N LEU A 35 1.07 3.58 -14.13
CA LEU A 35 2.00 2.47 -13.98
C LEU A 35 2.66 2.11 -15.33
N LYS A 36 1.89 2.03 -16.41
CA LYS A 36 2.40 1.78 -17.78
C LYS A 36 3.38 2.85 -18.19
N THR A 37 3.01 4.13 -18.01
CA THR A 37 3.86 5.27 -18.35
C THR A 37 5.18 5.20 -17.58
N PHE A 38 5.12 4.94 -16.27
CA PHE A 38 6.31 4.80 -15.45
C PHE A 38 7.25 3.69 -15.93
N PHE A 39 6.70 2.49 -16.20
CA PHE A 39 7.51 1.37 -16.68
C PHE A 39 8.06 1.59 -18.09
N SER A 40 7.33 2.28 -18.96
CA SER A 40 7.83 2.68 -20.30
C SER A 40 9.07 3.59 -20.19
N LEU A 41 9.03 4.56 -19.26
CA LEU A 41 10.18 5.44 -18.97
C LEU A 41 11.38 4.69 -18.39
N LYS A 42 11.15 3.49 -17.82
CA LYS A 42 12.19 2.60 -17.28
C LYS A 42 12.69 1.55 -18.26
N GLY A 43 12.45 1.76 -19.55
CA GLY A 43 12.94 0.88 -20.61
C GLY A 43 12.11 -0.38 -20.82
N PHE A 44 10.89 -0.43 -20.28
CA PHE A 44 9.98 -1.51 -20.61
C PHE A 44 9.49 -1.34 -22.05
N SER A 45 9.99 -2.18 -22.96
CA SER A 45 9.72 -2.10 -24.39
C SER A 45 8.65 -3.07 -24.90
N LYS A 46 8.18 -3.98 -24.04
CA LYS A 46 7.15 -4.97 -24.42
C LYS A 46 5.76 -4.33 -24.37
N SER A 47 4.82 -4.84 -25.19
CA SER A 47 3.42 -4.42 -25.09
C SER A 47 2.82 -4.81 -23.75
N PHE A 48 2.10 -3.87 -23.14
CA PHE A 48 1.43 -4.12 -21.86
C PHE A 48 0.22 -5.04 -22.03
N LYS A 49 0.04 -5.93 -21.09
CA LYS A 49 -1.13 -6.81 -21.02
C LYS A 49 -2.39 -6.00 -20.70
N LYS A 50 -3.54 -6.48 -21.20
CA LYS A 50 -4.85 -5.83 -21.00
C LYS A 50 -5.43 -6.10 -19.62
N SER A 51 -5.23 -7.31 -19.09
CA SER A 51 -5.72 -7.69 -17.76
C SER A 51 -4.91 -6.96 -16.68
N PRO A 52 -5.55 -6.32 -15.68
CA PRO A 52 -4.87 -5.66 -14.56
C PRO A 52 -3.88 -6.59 -13.84
N LEU A 53 -4.26 -7.83 -13.62
CA LEU A 53 -3.40 -8.83 -12.97
C LEU A 53 -2.15 -9.15 -13.79
N GLU A 54 -2.34 -9.43 -15.08
CA GLU A 54 -1.22 -9.73 -15.96
C GLU A 54 -0.28 -8.54 -16.13
N LEU A 55 -0.84 -7.32 -16.17
CA LEU A 55 -0.06 -6.09 -16.20
C LEU A 55 0.80 -5.93 -14.94
N VAL A 56 0.21 -6.09 -13.77
CA VAL A 56 0.93 -6.01 -12.49
C VAL A 56 2.03 -7.06 -12.42
N ASN A 57 1.74 -8.31 -12.80
CA ASN A 57 2.73 -9.39 -12.82
C ASN A 57 3.85 -9.12 -13.83
N GLN A 58 3.53 -8.55 -14.98
CA GLN A 58 4.50 -8.15 -16.00
C GLN A 58 5.45 -7.07 -15.49
N CYS A 59 4.91 -6.06 -14.79
CA CYS A 59 5.69 -5.01 -14.14
C CYS A 59 6.60 -5.57 -13.03
N LEU A 60 6.10 -6.46 -12.19
CA LEU A 60 6.88 -7.12 -11.14
C LEU A 60 7.99 -8.00 -11.71
N GLY A 61 7.72 -8.72 -12.82
CA GLY A 61 8.72 -9.50 -13.53
C GLY A 61 9.88 -8.63 -14.04
N HIS A 62 9.54 -7.52 -14.71
CA HIS A 62 10.53 -6.55 -15.19
C HIS A 62 11.37 -5.94 -14.03
N ALA A 63 10.73 -5.63 -12.93
CA ALA A 63 11.40 -5.12 -11.75
C ALA A 63 12.50 -6.08 -11.24
N LYS A 64 12.21 -7.38 -11.21
CA LYS A 64 13.17 -8.41 -10.78
C LYS A 64 14.37 -8.51 -11.72
N GLU A 65 14.13 -8.48 -13.04
CA GLU A 65 15.17 -8.58 -14.06
C GLU A 65 16.21 -7.44 -13.98
N HIS A 66 15.76 -6.25 -13.58
CA HIS A 66 16.60 -5.04 -13.56
C HIS A 66 17.21 -4.65 -12.20
N LYS A 67 17.14 -5.51 -11.18
CA LYS A 67 17.66 -5.26 -9.81
C LYS A 67 17.15 -3.96 -9.16
N LEU A 68 16.06 -3.41 -9.64
CA LEU A 68 15.38 -2.21 -9.14
C LEU A 68 14.18 -2.59 -8.24
N ASP A 69 14.25 -3.76 -7.62
CA ASP A 69 13.13 -4.45 -6.98
C ASP A 69 12.35 -3.60 -5.98
N LYS A 70 13.03 -2.93 -5.07
CA LYS A 70 12.35 -2.23 -3.96
C LYS A 70 11.44 -1.10 -4.43
N VAL A 71 11.91 -0.32 -5.40
CA VAL A 71 11.19 0.87 -5.85
C VAL A 71 10.08 0.55 -6.82
N LEU A 72 10.39 -0.30 -7.80
CA LEU A 72 9.39 -0.73 -8.75
C LEU A 72 8.27 -1.49 -8.05
N GLN A 73 8.59 -2.29 -7.03
CA GLN A 73 7.61 -2.92 -6.16
C GLN A 73 6.77 -1.89 -5.39
N THR A 74 7.40 -0.82 -4.87
CA THR A 74 6.69 0.26 -4.17
C THR A 74 5.71 0.97 -5.11
N VAL A 75 6.12 1.28 -6.34
CA VAL A 75 5.24 1.92 -7.34
C VAL A 75 4.06 1.01 -7.70
N VAL A 76 4.31 -0.29 -7.87
CA VAL A 76 3.24 -1.27 -8.08
C VAL A 76 2.29 -1.30 -6.89
N LEU A 77 2.80 -1.39 -5.65
CA LEU A 77 1.97 -1.38 -4.44
C LEU A 77 1.13 -0.10 -4.30
N GLN A 78 1.68 1.06 -4.65
CA GLN A 78 0.96 2.33 -4.64
C GLN A 78 -0.14 2.42 -5.71
N SER A 79 -0.03 1.64 -6.78
CA SER A 79 -1.07 1.55 -7.81
C SER A 79 -2.27 0.72 -7.36
N LEU A 80 -2.10 -0.20 -6.40
CA LEU A 80 -3.17 -1.04 -5.89
C LEU A 80 -4.12 -0.24 -4.98
N LYS A 81 -5.37 -0.68 -4.91
CA LYS A 81 -6.33 -0.20 -3.91
C LYS A 81 -6.00 -0.78 -2.53
N ARG A 82 -6.55 -0.20 -1.50
CA ARG A 82 -6.48 -0.79 -0.16
C ARG A 82 -7.55 -1.87 -0.01
N ALA A 83 -7.24 -2.88 0.77
CA ALA A 83 -8.24 -3.85 1.16
C ALA A 83 -9.11 -3.28 2.28
N GLU A 84 -10.43 -3.54 2.22
CA GLU A 84 -11.43 -3.04 3.17
C GLU A 84 -12.38 -4.18 3.59
N TYR A 85 -13.07 -3.98 4.70
CA TYR A 85 -14.12 -4.89 5.13
C TYR A 85 -15.46 -4.45 4.56
N SER A 86 -16.29 -5.40 4.14
CA SER A 86 -17.65 -5.15 3.66
C SER A 86 -18.45 -6.45 3.65
N THR A 87 -19.77 -6.35 3.69
CA THR A 87 -20.68 -7.48 3.48
C THR A 87 -20.83 -7.86 2.01
N LYS A 88 -20.34 -7.03 1.09
CA LYS A 88 -20.37 -7.27 -0.36
C LYS A 88 -19.29 -8.25 -0.75
N GLU A 89 -19.60 -9.11 -1.69
CA GLU A 89 -18.69 -10.11 -2.23
C GLU A 89 -18.00 -9.57 -3.48
N ILE A 90 -16.85 -8.89 -3.27
CA ILE A 90 -16.08 -8.26 -4.35
C ILE A 90 -14.88 -9.12 -4.74
N GLY A 91 -14.35 -9.90 -3.77
CA GLY A 91 -13.15 -10.68 -3.96
C GLY A 91 -11.88 -9.99 -3.47
N HIS A 92 -10.77 -10.68 -3.61
CA HIS A 92 -9.47 -10.16 -3.16
C HIS A 92 -8.44 -10.21 -4.29
N PHE A 93 -8.31 -9.11 -5.04
CA PHE A 93 -7.42 -9.00 -6.19
C PHE A 93 -5.99 -9.45 -5.90
N GLY A 94 -5.38 -8.95 -4.81
CA GLY A 94 -3.98 -9.27 -4.50
C GLY A 94 -3.72 -10.73 -4.11
N LEU A 95 -4.75 -11.47 -3.65
CA LEU A 95 -4.65 -12.90 -3.33
C LEU A 95 -5.25 -13.80 -4.42
N GLN A 96 -5.93 -13.21 -5.41
CA GLN A 96 -6.65 -13.94 -6.45
C GLN A 96 -7.69 -14.91 -5.87
N LEU A 97 -8.43 -14.44 -4.88
CA LEU A 97 -9.47 -15.21 -4.20
C LEU A 97 -10.83 -14.58 -4.49
N GLU A 98 -11.78 -15.41 -4.85
CA GLU A 98 -13.17 -15.00 -5.11
C GLU A 98 -13.86 -14.51 -3.85
N ARG A 99 -13.57 -15.15 -2.71
CA ARG A 99 -14.07 -14.82 -1.38
C ARG A 99 -12.98 -14.97 -0.35
N TYR A 100 -12.87 -13.97 0.49
CA TYR A 100 -11.90 -13.99 1.55
C TYR A 100 -12.42 -13.27 2.78
N SER A 101 -12.30 -13.91 3.94
CA SER A 101 -12.66 -13.32 5.24
C SER A 101 -11.51 -13.54 6.21
N HIS A 102 -11.34 -12.63 7.12
CA HIS A 102 -10.44 -12.85 8.23
C HIS A 102 -11.12 -13.72 9.29
N PHE A 103 -10.46 -14.79 9.71
CA PHE A 103 -10.98 -15.77 10.66
C PHE A 103 -9.95 -16.23 11.70
N THR A 104 -8.67 -16.22 11.35
CA THR A 104 -7.63 -16.93 12.11
C THR A 104 -7.01 -16.12 13.26
N SER A 105 -7.43 -14.86 13.50
CA SER A 105 -6.85 -14.00 14.53
C SER A 105 -7.90 -13.21 15.35
N PRO A 106 -8.89 -13.88 15.98
CA PRO A 106 -10.01 -13.19 16.66
C PRO A 106 -9.61 -12.43 17.94
N ILE A 107 -8.42 -12.69 18.50
CA ILE A 107 -7.93 -11.99 19.71
C ILE A 107 -7.57 -10.53 19.40
N ARG A 108 -7.05 -10.26 18.21
CA ARG A 108 -6.52 -8.95 17.83
C ARG A 108 -7.25 -8.27 16.68
N ARG A 109 -8.17 -8.95 16.01
CA ARG A 109 -8.95 -8.41 14.90
C ARG A 109 -10.44 -8.65 15.15
N TYR A 110 -11.17 -7.58 15.30
CA TYR A 110 -12.62 -7.64 15.53
C TYR A 110 -13.39 -8.30 14.36
N PRO A 111 -13.05 -8.09 13.09
CA PRO A 111 -13.70 -8.79 11.97
C PRO A 111 -13.62 -10.32 12.07
N ASP A 112 -12.49 -10.84 12.56
CA ASP A 112 -12.35 -12.29 12.83
C ASP A 112 -13.31 -12.73 13.93
N LEU A 113 -13.44 -11.95 15.01
CA LEU A 113 -14.36 -12.25 16.11
C LEU A 113 -15.83 -12.23 15.64
N MET A 114 -16.20 -11.26 14.80
CA MET A 114 -17.53 -11.19 14.17
C MET A 114 -17.79 -12.46 13.35
N THR A 115 -16.86 -12.84 12.51
CA THR A 115 -16.94 -14.09 11.73
C THR A 115 -17.13 -15.30 12.64
N HIS A 116 -16.40 -15.40 13.76
CA HIS A 116 -16.56 -16.47 14.74
C HIS A 116 -17.96 -16.47 15.37
N ARG A 117 -18.49 -15.30 15.74
CA ARG A 117 -19.85 -15.17 16.31
C ARG A 117 -20.91 -15.63 15.33
N MET A 118 -20.83 -15.19 14.08
CA MET A 118 -21.75 -15.62 13.03
C MET A 118 -21.71 -17.13 12.80
N ILE A 119 -20.51 -17.73 12.70
CA ILE A 119 -20.36 -19.18 12.53
C ILE A 119 -20.89 -19.94 13.75
N LYS A 120 -20.59 -19.49 14.97
CA LYS A 120 -21.11 -20.12 16.20
C LYS A 120 -22.63 -20.09 16.26
N ASN A 121 -23.26 -18.99 15.87
CA ASN A 121 -24.72 -18.88 15.85
C ASN A 121 -25.35 -19.95 14.94
N ILE A 122 -24.76 -20.21 13.77
CA ILE A 122 -25.21 -21.26 12.87
C ILE A 122 -25.04 -22.65 13.50
N LEU A 123 -23.84 -22.93 14.03
CA LEU A 123 -23.49 -24.25 14.56
C LEU A 123 -24.30 -24.62 15.78
N LYS A 124 -24.60 -23.65 16.64
CA LYS A 124 -25.42 -23.84 17.85
C LYS A 124 -26.93 -23.74 17.61
N LYS A 125 -27.34 -23.41 16.38
CA LYS A 125 -28.73 -23.14 16.01
C LYS A 125 -29.37 -22.07 16.91
N GLU A 126 -28.60 -21.06 17.27
CA GLU A 126 -29.09 -19.89 18.01
C GLU A 126 -29.97 -19.02 17.09
N ASN A 127 -30.99 -18.39 17.69
CA ASN A 127 -31.92 -17.54 16.92
C ASN A 127 -31.47 -16.09 16.81
N THR A 128 -30.19 -15.81 17.01
CA THR A 128 -29.65 -14.46 16.84
C THR A 128 -29.70 -14.08 15.35
N VAL A 129 -30.47 -13.06 15.02
CA VAL A 129 -30.53 -12.51 13.68
C VAL A 129 -29.45 -11.45 13.54
N PHE A 130 -28.58 -11.63 12.55
CA PHE A 130 -27.61 -10.61 12.18
C PHE A 130 -28.20 -9.74 11.09
N ASP A 131 -28.30 -8.43 11.34
CA ASP A 131 -28.73 -7.46 10.35
C ASP A 131 -27.56 -7.13 9.41
N LYS A 132 -27.84 -7.18 8.10
CA LYS A 132 -26.80 -6.95 7.09
C LYS A 132 -26.31 -5.50 7.06
N ASP A 133 -27.21 -4.56 7.27
CA ASP A 133 -26.90 -3.12 7.19
C ASP A 133 -26.13 -2.67 8.43
N GLU A 134 -26.46 -3.23 9.62
CA GLU A 134 -25.65 -3.06 10.82
C GLU A 134 -24.22 -3.59 10.62
N ILE A 135 -24.07 -4.82 10.08
CA ILE A 135 -22.75 -5.40 9.84
C ILE A 135 -21.98 -4.62 8.77
N GLU A 136 -22.64 -4.05 7.77
CA GLU A 136 -21.96 -3.20 6.77
C GLU A 136 -21.44 -1.92 7.44
N ALA A 137 -22.20 -1.29 8.34
CA ALA A 137 -21.74 -0.15 9.11
C ALA A 137 -20.53 -0.50 9.99
N ASP A 138 -20.60 -1.64 10.71
CA ASP A 138 -19.48 -2.16 11.47
C ASP A 138 -18.24 -2.42 10.60
N CYS A 139 -18.41 -2.94 9.39
CA CYS A 139 -17.31 -3.17 8.44
C CYS A 139 -16.62 -1.86 8.04
N ALA A 140 -17.38 -0.81 7.80
CA ALA A 140 -16.84 0.51 7.50
C ALA A 140 -16.04 1.06 8.68
N GLU A 141 -16.61 1.01 9.90
CA GLU A 141 -15.93 1.44 11.11
C GLU A 141 -14.64 0.64 11.37
N MET A 142 -14.70 -0.69 11.24
CA MET A 142 -13.51 -1.56 11.40
C MET A 142 -12.40 -1.20 10.40
N SER A 143 -12.76 -0.84 9.17
CA SER A 143 -11.79 -0.41 8.15
C SER A 143 -11.16 0.94 8.51
N ASP A 144 -11.94 1.87 9.06
CA ASP A 144 -11.45 3.17 9.54
C ASP A 144 -10.53 3.02 10.75
N LEU A 145 -10.90 2.19 11.72
CA LEU A 145 -10.11 1.89 12.90
C LEU A 145 -8.79 1.18 12.55
N GLU A 146 -8.79 0.29 11.57
CA GLU A 146 -7.56 -0.32 11.04
C GLU A 146 -6.62 0.75 10.46
N ARG A 147 -7.15 1.69 9.67
CA ARG A 147 -6.37 2.82 9.12
C ARG A 147 -5.80 3.72 10.24
N LEU A 148 -6.60 4.00 11.25
CA LEU A 148 -6.17 4.79 12.40
C LEU A 148 -5.06 4.09 13.18
N ALA A 149 -5.21 2.80 13.47
CA ALA A 149 -4.21 1.98 14.16
C ALA A 149 -2.89 1.93 13.39
N GLU A 150 -2.93 1.74 12.06
CA GLU A 150 -1.75 1.75 11.21
C GLU A 150 -1.06 3.12 11.23
N LYS A 151 -1.82 4.22 11.10
CA LYS A 151 -1.30 5.59 11.18
C LYS A 151 -0.63 5.85 12.53
N SER A 152 -1.27 5.46 13.62
CA SER A 152 -0.75 5.64 14.98
C SER A 152 0.56 4.86 15.19
N SER A 153 0.60 3.61 14.74
CA SER A 153 1.81 2.78 14.81
C SER A 153 2.97 3.40 14.02
N ARG A 154 2.71 3.92 12.82
CA ARG A 154 3.73 4.62 12.03
C ARG A 154 4.21 5.90 12.72
N GLN A 155 3.31 6.67 13.33
CA GLN A 155 3.68 7.90 14.06
C GLN A 155 4.59 7.59 15.24
N VAL A 156 4.27 6.58 16.04
CA VAL A 156 5.12 6.16 17.16
C VAL A 156 6.50 5.70 16.66
N THR A 157 6.51 4.86 15.62
CA THR A 157 7.78 4.41 15.01
C THR A 157 8.61 5.62 14.55
N GLN A 158 7.99 6.60 13.91
CA GLN A 158 8.68 7.79 13.43
C GLN A 158 9.22 8.66 14.57
N GLN A 159 8.46 8.80 15.67
CA GLN A 159 8.94 9.48 16.87
C GLN A 159 10.16 8.76 17.48
N MET A 160 10.13 7.45 17.56
CA MET A 160 11.27 6.67 18.07
C MET A 160 12.51 6.80 17.18
N ILE A 161 12.33 6.81 15.87
CA ILE A 161 13.39 7.08 14.90
C ILE A 161 13.98 8.49 15.11
N CYS A 162 13.14 9.50 15.21
CA CYS A 162 13.59 10.87 15.47
C CYS A 162 14.34 10.98 16.81
N TYR A 163 13.86 10.31 17.85
CA TYR A 163 14.54 10.26 19.14
C TYR A 163 15.93 9.60 19.04
N PHE A 164 16.04 8.51 18.31
CA PHE A 164 17.31 7.85 18.04
C PHE A 164 18.27 8.77 17.28
N LEU A 165 17.82 9.37 16.18
CA LEU A 165 18.62 10.24 15.31
C LEU A 165 19.02 11.55 16.00
N LYS A 166 18.32 11.98 17.05
CA LYS A 166 18.71 13.16 17.82
C LYS A 166 20.14 13.14 18.34
N LYS A 167 20.68 11.95 18.60
CA LYS A 167 22.07 11.74 19.04
C LYS A 167 23.09 11.89 17.92
N HIS A 168 22.63 11.84 16.67
CA HIS A 168 23.45 11.89 15.47
C HIS A 168 23.34 13.26 14.73
N ILE A 169 22.79 14.28 15.39
CA ILE A 169 22.69 15.61 14.82
C ILE A 169 24.10 16.17 14.64
N GLY A 170 24.44 16.61 13.42
CA GLY A 170 25.74 17.13 13.05
C GLY A 170 26.67 16.08 12.41
N GLU A 171 26.26 14.82 12.35
CA GLU A 171 26.98 13.78 11.60
C GLU A 171 26.59 13.81 10.13
N GLU A 172 27.53 13.40 9.27
CA GLU A 172 27.31 13.24 7.83
C GLU A 172 27.00 11.80 7.48
N PHE A 173 25.99 11.58 6.65
CA PHE A 173 25.55 10.27 6.21
C PHE A 173 25.48 10.17 4.69
N ASN A 174 25.78 9.00 4.17
CA ASN A 174 25.41 8.66 2.81
C ASN A 174 23.91 8.46 2.73
N ALA A 175 23.29 9.08 1.76
CA ALA A 175 21.85 9.01 1.55
C ALA A 175 21.50 8.86 0.07
N VAL A 176 20.36 8.24 -0.19
CA VAL A 176 19.84 8.02 -1.53
C VAL A 176 18.60 8.87 -1.71
N VAL A 177 18.55 9.69 -2.75
CA VAL A 177 17.34 10.45 -3.09
C VAL A 177 16.25 9.46 -3.53
N THR A 178 15.16 9.44 -2.78
CA THR A 178 14.01 8.55 -3.02
C THR A 178 12.86 9.25 -3.72
N GLY A 179 12.82 10.58 -3.68
CA GLY A 179 11.79 11.36 -4.33
C GLY A 179 12.16 12.83 -4.44
N ALA A 180 11.46 13.56 -5.30
CA ALA A 180 11.57 14.99 -5.46
C ALA A 180 10.19 15.64 -5.40
N ALA A 181 10.14 16.86 -4.88
CA ALA A 181 8.96 17.71 -4.83
C ALA A 181 9.38 19.17 -5.11
N ASP A 182 8.42 20.06 -5.29
CA ASP A 182 8.68 21.49 -5.50
C ASP A 182 9.36 22.15 -4.30
N PHE A 183 9.14 21.66 -3.10
CA PHE A 183 9.70 22.17 -1.84
C PHE A 183 11.00 21.47 -1.39
N GLY A 184 11.45 20.39 -2.07
CA GLY A 184 12.70 19.72 -1.70
C GLY A 184 12.83 18.28 -2.19
N LEU A 185 13.79 17.58 -1.59
CA LEU A 185 14.14 16.20 -1.91
C LEU A 185 13.82 15.30 -0.72
N PHE A 186 13.27 14.13 -0.99
CA PHE A 186 13.21 13.05 -0.02
C PHE A 186 14.46 12.18 -0.18
N ALA A 187 15.19 11.99 0.90
CA ALA A 187 16.40 11.17 0.92
C ALA A 187 16.31 10.13 2.03
N GLU A 188 16.69 8.91 1.72
CA GLU A 188 16.79 7.81 2.66
C GLU A 188 18.24 7.63 3.08
N ILE A 189 18.50 7.67 4.39
CA ILE A 189 19.84 7.48 4.95
C ILE A 189 20.22 6.00 4.86
N ASP A 190 21.37 5.73 4.25
CA ASP A 190 21.91 4.38 4.19
C ASP A 190 22.14 3.83 5.62
N ASN A 191 21.95 2.55 5.82
CA ASN A 191 22.06 1.81 7.09
C ASN A 191 20.94 2.01 8.12
N PHE A 192 20.21 3.12 8.08
CA PHE A 192 19.10 3.37 9.02
C PHE A 192 17.71 3.16 8.39
N TYR A 193 17.63 3.13 7.07
CA TYR A 193 16.36 3.03 6.31
C TYR A 193 15.35 4.10 6.73
N VAL A 194 15.84 5.28 7.01
CA VAL A 194 15.05 6.44 7.43
C VAL A 194 15.04 7.48 6.35
N SER A 195 13.85 7.89 5.94
CA SER A 195 13.68 8.96 4.97
C SER A 195 13.48 10.30 5.68
N GLY A 196 14.21 11.31 5.20
CA GLY A 196 14.10 12.71 5.62
C GLY A 196 13.84 13.64 4.45
N LEU A 197 13.43 14.86 4.77
CA LEU A 197 13.28 15.95 3.80
C LEU A 197 14.52 16.83 3.81
N ILE A 198 15.13 17.03 2.66
CA ILE A 198 16.11 18.09 2.39
C ILE A 198 15.34 19.23 1.73
N HIS A 199 15.10 20.31 2.45
CA HIS A 199 14.35 21.45 1.94
C HIS A 199 15.11 22.13 0.80
N VAL A 200 14.41 22.73 -0.15
CA VAL A 200 15.01 23.39 -1.32
C VAL A 200 15.99 24.52 -0.94
N THR A 201 15.80 25.15 0.22
CA THR A 201 16.69 26.19 0.76
C THR A 201 18.04 25.66 1.22
N ASP A 202 18.11 24.37 1.57
CA ASP A 202 19.32 23.71 2.06
C ASP A 202 20.18 23.17 0.91
N LEU A 203 19.63 23.20 -0.30
CA LEU A 203 20.36 22.86 -1.52
C LEU A 203 21.30 24.02 -1.93
N PRO A 204 22.37 23.75 -2.74
CA PRO A 204 23.26 24.79 -3.22
C PRO A 204 22.51 25.95 -3.90
N LYS A 205 22.95 27.21 -3.66
CA LYS A 205 22.27 28.42 -4.14
C LYS A 205 21.96 28.39 -5.64
N ASP A 206 20.70 28.12 -5.97
CA ASP A 206 20.14 28.17 -7.33
C ASP A 206 18.64 28.43 -7.24
N ARG A 207 18.02 28.65 -8.39
CA ARG A 207 16.57 28.65 -8.54
C ARG A 207 16.15 27.26 -9.03
N TYR A 208 15.49 26.51 -8.19
CA TYR A 208 15.02 25.16 -8.50
C TYR A 208 13.58 25.19 -9.01
N PHE A 209 13.27 24.33 -9.97
CA PHE A 209 11.92 24.05 -10.43
C PHE A 209 11.69 22.55 -10.50
N PHE A 210 10.49 22.15 -10.16
CA PHE A 210 10.10 20.75 -10.16
C PHE A 210 9.51 20.35 -11.52
N ASP A 211 10.18 19.43 -12.18
CA ASP A 211 9.74 18.81 -13.41
C ASP A 211 8.85 17.60 -13.05
N ARG A 212 7.53 17.75 -13.22
CA ARG A 212 6.55 16.72 -12.86
C ARG A 212 6.65 15.47 -13.73
N GLU A 213 6.96 15.63 -15.02
CA GLU A 213 7.04 14.50 -15.95
C GLU A 213 8.28 13.64 -15.64
N ALA A 214 9.40 14.28 -15.41
CA ALA A 214 10.65 13.61 -15.08
C ALA A 214 10.82 13.32 -13.59
N ASN A 215 9.87 13.75 -12.73
CA ASN A 215 9.92 13.66 -11.28
C ASN A 215 11.28 14.02 -10.68
N MET A 216 11.76 15.20 -11.05
CA MET A 216 13.07 15.71 -10.65
C MET A 216 13.05 17.19 -10.33
N LEU A 217 13.98 17.62 -9.49
CA LEU A 217 14.22 19.02 -9.15
C LEU A 217 15.43 19.51 -9.95
N LYS A 218 15.24 20.51 -10.82
CA LYS A 218 16.30 21.08 -11.68
C LYS A 218 16.69 22.48 -11.25
N GLY A 219 17.99 22.73 -11.16
CA GLY A 219 18.55 24.06 -10.95
C GLY A 219 18.61 24.83 -12.27
N LYS A 220 18.04 26.06 -12.27
CA LYS A 220 17.93 26.90 -13.47
C LYS A 220 19.26 27.42 -14.00
N LYS A 221 20.19 27.75 -13.08
CA LYS A 221 21.49 28.32 -13.43
C LYS A 221 22.58 27.25 -13.53
N SER A 222 22.63 26.34 -12.57
CA SER A 222 23.67 25.32 -12.48
C SER A 222 23.47 24.14 -13.40
N GLY A 223 22.24 23.93 -13.91
CA GLY A 223 21.85 22.74 -14.66
C GLY A 223 21.82 21.46 -13.81
N ARG A 224 22.08 21.56 -12.49
CA ARG A 224 22.06 20.40 -11.59
C ARG A 224 20.65 19.82 -11.55
N ALA A 225 20.56 18.52 -11.76
CA ALA A 225 19.30 17.80 -11.68
C ALA A 225 19.36 16.81 -10.50
N TYR A 226 18.46 16.97 -9.57
CA TYR A 226 18.26 16.03 -8.47
C TYR A 226 17.03 15.17 -8.78
N ARG A 227 17.26 13.92 -8.99
CA ARG A 227 16.22 12.94 -9.25
C ARG A 227 16.34 11.77 -8.29
N SER A 228 15.25 11.10 -8.04
CA SER A 228 15.32 9.84 -7.34
C SER A 228 16.31 8.91 -8.04
N LYS A 229 17.22 8.27 -7.30
CA LYS A 229 18.10 7.21 -7.83
C LYS A 229 17.30 6.16 -8.59
N TYR A 230 16.05 6.11 -8.32
CA TYR A 230 15.07 5.21 -8.86
C TYR A 230 14.39 5.73 -10.15
N TYR A 231 14.68 6.97 -10.56
CA TYR A 231 14.24 7.59 -11.81
C TYR A 231 15.41 7.77 -12.81
N CYS A 232 16.48 7.00 -12.67
CA CYS A 232 17.59 7.00 -13.63
C CYS A 232 17.27 6.20 -14.88
#